data_4aac94d5451005718199f7d0915f20b3
#
_entry.id   4aac94d5451005718199f7d0915f20b3
#
_cell.length_a   1.000
_cell.length_b   1.000
_cell.length_c   1.000
_cell.angle_alpha   90.00
_cell.angle_beta   90.00
_cell.angle_gamma   90.00
#
_symmetry.space_group_name_H-M   'P 1'
#
loop_
_entity.id
_entity.type
_entity.pdbx_description
1 polymer ?
#
loop_
_entity_poly.entity_id
_entity_poly.type
_entity_poly.pdbx_seq_one_letter_code
_entity_poly.pdbx_strand_id
1 'polypeptide(L)'
;LEAIDVDLWYVVKNGVPKTGEGVTPADVKKFVQLDSTAKNIICGHLTKGQYGRVSALETSKLVRDWLSKVNEGVATQRDQRISVLGNLFNRFKRNVNENVQLTFDRLTDITNELQDLGATKITKHEIVKTLLRSLDSSFDTLALMIQERPDFKTLDPSDILERLNTHEFQLCEKRDIYGPNYGRTRALKAKVVSS
;
A
#
# COMPACT_ATOMS: atom_id res chain seq x y z
N LEU A 1 -22.47 -10.25 -18.14
CA LEU A 1 -23.34 -9.81 -19.23
C LEU A 1 -22.97 -10.52 -20.55
N GLU A 2 -21.69 -10.61 -20.87
CA GLU A 2 -21.19 -11.27 -22.12
C GLU A 2 -21.60 -12.74 -22.22
N ALA A 3 -21.71 -13.43 -21.09
CA ALA A 3 -22.15 -14.84 -21.03
C ALA A 3 -23.68 -15.01 -21.15
N ILE A 4 -24.45 -13.90 -21.11
CA ILE A 4 -25.92 -13.96 -21.12
C ILE A 4 -26.47 -13.76 -22.53
N ASP A 5 -26.02 -12.75 -23.25
CA ASP A 5 -26.51 -12.39 -24.59
C ASP A 5 -25.48 -11.48 -25.30
N VAL A 6 -25.09 -11.87 -26.51
CA VAL A 6 -24.13 -11.09 -27.32
C VAL A 6 -24.66 -9.73 -27.71
N ASP A 7 -25.97 -9.65 -28.05
CA ASP A 7 -26.61 -8.37 -28.40
C ASP A 7 -26.68 -7.43 -27.20
N LEU A 8 -26.92 -7.98 -25.99
CA LEU A 8 -26.93 -7.22 -24.74
C LEU A 8 -25.54 -6.64 -24.43
N TRP A 9 -24.49 -7.48 -24.61
CA TRP A 9 -23.11 -7.03 -24.44
C TRP A 9 -22.72 -5.94 -25.46
N TYR A 10 -23.15 -6.12 -26.71
CA TYR A 10 -22.91 -5.13 -27.77
C TYR A 10 -23.41 -3.74 -27.37
N VAL A 11 -24.66 -3.65 -26.87
CA VAL A 11 -25.26 -2.36 -26.46
C VAL A 11 -24.51 -1.71 -25.30
N VAL A 12 -24.11 -2.51 -24.31
CA VAL A 12 -23.31 -2.01 -23.16
C VAL A 12 -21.96 -1.46 -23.64
N LYS A 13 -21.34 -2.07 -24.65
CA LYS A 13 -20.02 -1.67 -25.15
C LYS A 13 -20.10 -0.49 -26.11
N ASN A 14 -21.02 -0.54 -27.06
CA ASN A 14 -21.06 0.37 -28.22
C ASN A 14 -22.18 1.42 -28.11
N GLY A 15 -23.20 1.14 -27.30
CA GLY A 15 -24.45 1.90 -27.24
C GLY A 15 -25.47 1.45 -28.28
N VAL A 16 -26.65 2.09 -28.27
CA VAL A 16 -27.70 1.85 -29.22
C VAL A 16 -27.25 2.37 -30.60
N PRO A 17 -27.30 1.56 -31.67
CA PRO A 17 -26.91 2.00 -32.98
C PRO A 17 -27.94 3.05 -33.53
N LYS A 18 -27.42 3.97 -34.32
CA LYS A 18 -28.29 4.97 -35.00
C LYS A 18 -28.87 4.36 -36.29
N THR A 19 -30.07 4.82 -36.66
CA THR A 19 -30.65 4.45 -37.96
C THR A 19 -29.71 4.92 -39.09
N GLY A 20 -29.35 4.00 -39.99
CA GLY A 20 -28.44 4.27 -41.12
C GLY A 20 -28.27 3.03 -41.99
N GLU A 21 -27.24 2.99 -42.86
CA GLU A 21 -26.99 1.84 -43.73
C GLU A 21 -26.89 0.52 -42.91
N GLY A 22 -27.83 -0.40 -43.16
CA GLY A 22 -27.87 -1.72 -42.52
C GLY A 22 -28.59 -1.80 -41.17
N VAL A 23 -29.15 -0.70 -40.65
CA VAL A 23 -29.90 -0.70 -39.38
C VAL A 23 -31.28 -0.18 -39.60
N THR A 24 -32.29 -1.02 -39.40
CA THR A 24 -33.71 -0.67 -39.58
C THR A 24 -34.27 0.00 -38.30
N PRO A 25 -35.38 0.78 -38.40
CA PRO A 25 -36.05 1.31 -37.23
C PRO A 25 -36.52 0.23 -36.23
N ALA A 26 -36.82 -0.99 -36.72
CA ALA A 26 -37.19 -2.12 -35.88
C ALA A 26 -35.99 -2.61 -35.07
N ASP A 27 -34.79 -2.63 -35.67
CA ASP A 27 -33.54 -3.01 -34.98
C ASP A 27 -33.21 -2.00 -33.90
N VAL A 28 -33.33 -0.68 -34.17
CA VAL A 28 -33.12 0.36 -33.17
C VAL A 28 -34.02 0.14 -31.97
N LYS A 29 -35.32 -0.17 -32.21
CA LYS A 29 -36.27 -0.42 -31.11
C LYS A 29 -35.87 -1.64 -30.28
N LYS A 30 -35.39 -2.73 -30.93
CA LYS A 30 -34.84 -3.91 -30.24
C LYS A 30 -33.65 -3.53 -29.37
N PHE A 31 -32.70 -2.77 -29.91
CA PHE A 31 -31.51 -2.35 -29.18
C PHE A 31 -31.81 -1.41 -28.02
N VAL A 32 -32.84 -0.52 -28.11
CA VAL A 32 -33.30 0.30 -27.01
C VAL A 32 -33.85 -0.56 -25.85
N GLN A 33 -34.59 -1.62 -26.18
CA GLN A 33 -35.10 -2.55 -25.17
C GLN A 33 -33.95 -3.31 -24.47
N LEU A 34 -32.96 -3.77 -25.25
CA LEU A 34 -31.76 -4.41 -24.72
C LEU A 34 -30.96 -3.46 -23.83
N ASP A 35 -30.83 -2.18 -24.21
CA ASP A 35 -30.15 -1.17 -23.40
C ASP A 35 -30.81 -0.98 -22.04
N SER A 36 -32.16 -0.87 -22.03
CA SER A 36 -32.92 -0.76 -20.80
C SER A 36 -32.76 -1.99 -19.90
N THR A 37 -32.76 -3.20 -20.49
CA THR A 37 -32.56 -4.44 -19.78
C THR A 37 -31.14 -4.50 -19.19
N ALA A 38 -30.13 -4.16 -19.99
CA ALA A 38 -28.74 -4.11 -19.55
C ALA A 38 -28.54 -3.12 -18.42
N LYS A 39 -29.09 -1.91 -18.54
CA LYS A 39 -29.05 -0.89 -17.50
C LYS A 39 -29.66 -1.40 -16.19
N ASN A 40 -30.82 -2.05 -16.25
CA ASN A 40 -31.48 -2.59 -15.05
C ASN A 40 -30.63 -3.70 -14.40
N ILE A 41 -30.02 -4.57 -15.17
CA ILE A 41 -29.12 -5.63 -14.65
C ILE A 41 -27.92 -4.99 -13.96
N ILE A 42 -27.24 -4.05 -14.60
CA ILE A 42 -26.08 -3.37 -13.99
C ILE A 42 -26.49 -2.66 -12.71
N CYS A 43 -27.56 -1.86 -12.76
CA CYS A 43 -28.04 -1.09 -11.61
C CYS A 43 -28.47 -1.97 -10.43
N GLY A 44 -29.01 -3.16 -10.69
CA GLY A 44 -29.41 -4.11 -9.66
C GLY A 44 -28.25 -4.69 -8.84
N HIS A 45 -27.03 -4.59 -9.34
CA HIS A 45 -25.80 -5.07 -8.66
C HIS A 45 -25.00 -3.95 -7.99
N LEU A 46 -25.48 -2.69 -8.08
CA LEU A 46 -24.79 -1.54 -7.48
C LEU A 46 -25.18 -1.33 -6.02
N THR A 47 -24.25 -0.77 -5.26
CA THR A 47 -24.56 -0.26 -3.93
C THR A 47 -25.47 0.97 -4.04
N LYS A 48 -26.22 1.29 -2.96
CA LYS A 48 -27.10 2.46 -2.91
C LYS A 48 -26.38 3.77 -3.30
N GLY A 49 -25.13 3.93 -2.86
CA GLY A 49 -24.33 5.12 -3.18
C GLY A 49 -23.92 5.19 -4.67
N GLN A 50 -23.57 4.06 -5.26
CA GLN A 50 -23.25 3.98 -6.70
C GLN A 50 -24.50 4.20 -7.55
N TYR A 51 -25.60 3.55 -7.18
CA TYR A 51 -26.89 3.71 -7.88
C TYR A 51 -27.33 5.18 -7.92
N GLY A 52 -27.28 5.89 -6.78
CA GLY A 52 -27.65 7.31 -6.73
C GLY A 52 -26.86 8.20 -7.70
N ARG A 53 -25.63 7.80 -8.03
CA ARG A 53 -24.77 8.56 -8.96
C ARG A 53 -25.01 8.22 -10.44
N VAL A 54 -25.45 7.00 -10.74
CA VAL A 54 -25.67 6.55 -12.12
C VAL A 54 -27.13 6.52 -12.55
N SER A 55 -28.07 6.66 -11.61
CA SER A 55 -29.52 6.57 -11.88
C SER A 55 -30.01 7.57 -12.94
N ALA A 56 -29.41 8.76 -12.99
CA ALA A 56 -29.72 9.81 -13.96
C ALA A 56 -29.10 9.58 -15.36
N LEU A 57 -28.20 8.62 -15.51
CA LEU A 57 -27.57 8.30 -16.80
C LEU A 57 -28.59 7.57 -17.70
N GLU A 58 -28.71 7.99 -18.96
CA GLU A 58 -29.77 7.52 -19.85
C GLU A 58 -29.53 6.07 -20.35
N THR A 59 -28.29 5.70 -20.65
CA THR A 59 -27.96 4.44 -21.32
C THR A 59 -27.06 3.54 -20.49
N SER A 60 -27.14 2.23 -20.72
CA SER A 60 -26.25 1.23 -20.09
C SER A 60 -24.77 1.49 -20.38
N LYS A 61 -24.45 1.99 -21.58
CA LYS A 61 -23.10 2.40 -21.96
C LYS A 61 -22.59 3.53 -21.07
N LEU A 62 -23.37 4.58 -20.84
CA LEU A 62 -22.98 5.70 -19.96
C LEU A 62 -22.74 5.21 -18.52
N VAL A 63 -23.59 4.31 -18.03
CA VAL A 63 -23.42 3.70 -16.70
C VAL A 63 -22.10 2.92 -16.64
N ARG A 64 -21.82 2.06 -17.63
CA ARG A 64 -20.57 1.30 -17.70
C ARG A 64 -19.35 2.21 -17.77
N ASP A 65 -19.39 3.22 -18.64
CA ASP A 65 -18.24 4.13 -18.83
C ASP A 65 -17.96 4.95 -17.55
N TRP A 66 -19.02 5.34 -16.84
CA TRP A 66 -18.88 5.98 -15.53
C TRP A 66 -18.26 5.04 -14.50
N LEU A 67 -18.72 3.77 -14.42
CA LEU A 67 -18.18 2.77 -13.52
C LEU A 67 -16.70 2.47 -13.83
N SER A 68 -16.34 2.39 -15.11
CA SER A 68 -14.95 2.20 -15.54
C SER A 68 -14.05 3.35 -15.05
N LYS A 69 -14.46 4.60 -15.25
CA LYS A 69 -13.71 5.79 -14.79
C LYS A 69 -13.53 5.81 -13.27
N VAL A 70 -14.58 5.47 -12.53
CA VAL A 70 -14.47 5.40 -11.05
C VAL A 70 -13.50 4.32 -10.63
N ASN A 71 -13.54 3.14 -11.23
CA ASN A 71 -12.65 2.04 -10.93
C ASN A 71 -11.18 2.37 -11.29
N GLU A 72 -10.95 3.02 -12.43
CA GLU A 72 -9.63 3.51 -12.83
C GLU A 72 -9.08 4.54 -11.83
N GLY A 73 -9.93 5.47 -11.37
CA GLY A 73 -9.57 6.46 -10.36
C GLY A 73 -9.17 5.81 -9.02
N VAL A 74 -9.93 4.82 -8.57
CA VAL A 74 -9.62 4.05 -7.35
C VAL A 74 -8.32 3.27 -7.50
N ALA A 75 -8.11 2.62 -8.64
CA ALA A 75 -6.86 1.89 -8.92
C ALA A 75 -5.64 2.84 -8.90
N THR A 76 -5.75 3.99 -9.55
CA THR A 76 -4.69 4.99 -9.58
C THR A 76 -4.35 5.50 -8.17
N GLN A 77 -5.35 5.81 -7.34
CA GLN A 77 -5.13 6.23 -5.94
C GLN A 77 -4.45 5.14 -5.12
N ARG A 78 -4.86 3.87 -5.32
CA ARG A 78 -4.23 2.72 -4.66
C ARG A 78 -2.75 2.61 -5.05
N ASP A 79 -2.44 2.69 -6.33
CA ASP A 79 -1.06 2.57 -6.84
C ASP A 79 -0.17 3.73 -6.36
N GLN A 80 -0.71 4.94 -6.29
CA GLN A 80 -0.03 6.08 -5.68
C GLN A 80 0.25 5.85 -4.20
N ARG A 81 -0.71 5.32 -3.44
CA ARG A 81 -0.52 5.02 -2.01
C ARG A 81 0.55 3.94 -1.80
N ILE A 82 0.53 2.87 -2.61
CA ILE A 82 1.57 1.83 -2.60
C ILE A 82 2.96 2.45 -2.87
N SER A 83 3.08 3.33 -3.85
CA SER A 83 4.34 4.00 -4.18
C SER A 83 4.85 4.86 -3.01
N VAL A 84 3.98 5.63 -2.36
CA VAL A 84 4.35 6.44 -1.19
C VAL A 84 4.81 5.57 -0.03
N LEU A 85 4.06 4.52 0.31
CA LEU A 85 4.40 3.59 1.40
C LEU A 85 5.70 2.82 1.12
N GLY A 86 5.91 2.39 -0.13
CA GLY A 86 7.16 1.75 -0.56
C GLY A 86 8.37 2.68 -0.38
N ASN A 87 8.23 3.97 -0.72
CA ASN A 87 9.27 4.96 -0.48
C ASN A 87 9.52 5.18 1.03
N LEU A 88 8.47 5.21 1.85
CA LEU A 88 8.59 5.31 3.31
C LEU A 88 9.32 4.09 3.88
N PHE A 89 8.98 2.88 3.44
CA PHE A 89 9.67 1.65 3.83
C PHE A 89 11.15 1.66 3.43
N ASN A 90 11.47 2.03 2.19
CA ASN A 90 12.84 2.05 1.69
C ASN A 90 13.74 3.06 2.41
N ARG A 91 13.16 4.20 2.83
CA ARG A 91 13.86 5.27 3.55
C ARG A 91 13.61 5.24 5.07
N PHE A 92 13.05 4.15 5.55
CA PHE A 92 12.65 4.05 6.95
C PHE A 92 13.83 4.27 7.89
N LYS A 93 13.62 5.14 8.89
CA LYS A 93 14.57 5.46 9.97
C LYS A 93 13.81 5.69 11.27
N ARG A 94 14.49 5.41 12.39
CA ARG A 94 14.04 5.74 13.73
C ARG A 94 13.96 7.27 13.90
N ASN A 95 12.92 7.76 14.55
CA ASN A 95 12.81 9.17 14.91
C ASN A 95 13.60 9.45 16.19
N VAL A 96 13.98 10.73 16.41
CA VAL A 96 14.90 11.15 17.49
C VAL A 96 14.40 10.78 18.89
N ASN A 97 13.09 10.81 19.13
CA ASN A 97 12.48 10.53 20.45
C ASN A 97 11.68 9.23 20.47
N GLU A 98 11.89 8.35 19.51
CA GLU A 98 11.18 7.11 19.38
C GLU A 98 12.00 5.97 20.01
N ASN A 99 11.36 5.15 20.86
CA ASN A 99 12.00 3.93 21.34
C ASN A 99 11.93 2.83 20.29
N VAL A 100 12.61 1.71 20.52
CA VAL A 100 12.64 0.59 19.56
C VAL A 100 11.24 0.02 19.31
N GLN A 101 10.40 -0.07 20.36
CA GLN A 101 9.04 -0.58 20.23
C GLN A 101 8.21 0.28 19.27
N LEU A 102 8.16 1.58 19.50
CA LEU A 102 7.42 2.51 18.63
C LEU A 102 7.95 2.53 17.20
N THR A 103 9.29 2.39 17.05
CA THR A 103 9.91 2.26 15.72
C THR A 103 9.41 1.01 15.01
N PHE A 104 9.33 -0.12 15.69
CA PHE A 104 8.84 -1.38 15.15
C PHE A 104 7.34 -1.32 14.82
N ASP A 105 6.53 -0.75 15.71
CA ASP A 105 5.09 -0.59 15.49
C ASP A 105 4.82 0.22 14.22
N ARG A 106 5.50 1.35 14.05
CA ARG A 106 5.40 2.18 12.84
C ARG A 106 5.87 1.48 11.57
N LEU A 107 6.92 0.66 11.65
CA LEU A 107 7.36 -0.17 10.53
C LEU A 107 6.30 -1.21 10.16
N THR A 108 5.69 -1.83 11.18
CA THR A 108 4.64 -2.84 11.02
C THR A 108 3.38 -2.23 10.40
N ASP A 109 2.99 -1.02 10.81
CA ASP A 109 1.85 -0.30 10.21
C ASP A 109 2.05 -0.06 8.71
N ILE A 110 3.26 0.38 8.31
CA ILE A 110 3.59 0.58 6.88
C ILE A 110 3.50 -0.76 6.11
N THR A 111 4.02 -1.85 6.67
CA THR A 111 4.02 -3.16 5.99
C THR A 111 2.62 -3.76 5.89
N ASN A 112 1.81 -3.61 6.92
CA ASN A 112 0.41 -4.06 6.94
C ASN A 112 -0.41 -3.27 5.90
N GLU A 113 -0.29 -1.95 5.86
CA GLU A 113 -1.01 -1.13 4.88
C GLU A 113 -0.60 -1.48 3.45
N LEU A 114 0.69 -1.73 3.17
CA LEU A 114 1.15 -2.23 1.87
C LEU A 114 0.52 -3.56 1.50
N GLN A 115 0.42 -4.48 2.46
CA GLN A 115 -0.21 -5.79 2.25
C GLN A 115 -1.72 -5.66 1.99
N ASP A 116 -2.42 -4.82 2.75
CA ASP A 116 -3.87 -4.56 2.60
C ASP A 116 -4.20 -3.94 1.23
N LEU A 117 -3.31 -3.11 0.72
CA LEU A 117 -3.41 -2.55 -0.63
C LEU A 117 -3.04 -3.57 -1.72
N GLY A 118 -2.66 -4.79 -1.38
CA GLY A 118 -2.28 -5.83 -2.32
C GLY A 118 -0.94 -5.60 -3.01
N ALA A 119 -0.03 -4.87 -2.38
CA ALA A 119 1.36 -4.77 -2.82
C ALA A 119 2.10 -6.11 -2.65
N THR A 120 3.28 -6.23 -3.27
CA THR A 120 4.14 -7.40 -3.09
C THR A 120 4.42 -7.61 -1.60
N LYS A 121 4.23 -8.84 -1.12
CA LYS A 121 4.42 -9.19 0.29
C LYS A 121 5.87 -8.95 0.71
N ILE A 122 6.04 -8.09 1.70
CA ILE A 122 7.33 -7.85 2.36
C ILE A 122 7.64 -9.06 3.25
N THR A 123 8.83 -9.62 3.11
CA THR A 123 9.26 -10.79 3.88
C THR A 123 9.66 -10.40 5.30
N LYS A 124 9.57 -11.36 6.25
CA LYS A 124 10.07 -11.18 7.61
C LYS A 124 11.53 -10.72 7.63
N HIS A 125 12.35 -11.29 6.75
CA HIS A 125 13.75 -10.89 6.60
C HIS A 125 13.94 -9.43 6.21
N GLU A 126 13.12 -8.92 5.28
CA GLU A 126 13.18 -7.50 4.88
C GLU A 126 12.74 -6.57 6.01
N ILE A 127 11.76 -6.98 6.81
CA ILE A 127 11.32 -6.22 8.00
C ILE A 127 12.48 -6.15 9.02
N VAL A 128 13.09 -7.28 9.37
CA VAL A 128 14.24 -7.34 10.29
C VAL A 128 15.40 -6.48 9.78
N LYS A 129 15.76 -6.64 8.50
CA LYS A 129 16.84 -5.86 7.88
C LYS A 129 16.55 -4.36 7.91
N THR A 130 15.33 -3.95 7.64
CA THR A 130 14.91 -2.54 7.65
C THR A 130 14.90 -1.99 9.07
N LEU A 131 14.42 -2.76 10.05
CA LEU A 131 14.45 -2.37 11.46
C LEU A 131 15.89 -2.15 11.92
N LEU A 132 16.78 -3.11 11.74
CA LEU A 132 18.19 -2.99 12.17
C LEU A 132 18.89 -1.79 11.52
N ARG A 133 18.66 -1.55 10.22
CA ARG A 133 19.21 -0.39 9.50
C ARG A 133 18.65 0.95 9.98
N SER A 134 17.49 0.96 10.59
CA SER A 134 16.81 2.19 11.02
C SER A 134 17.33 2.75 12.34
N LEU A 135 18.03 1.91 13.13
CA LEU A 135 18.52 2.25 14.47
C LEU A 135 19.79 3.11 14.40
N ASP A 136 20.09 3.77 15.51
CA ASP A 136 21.28 4.60 15.65
C ASP A 136 22.54 3.75 15.98
N SER A 137 23.70 4.37 15.93
CA SER A 137 25.02 3.71 16.10
C SER A 137 25.20 3.01 17.46
N SER A 138 24.38 3.28 18.47
CA SER A 138 24.44 2.57 19.76
C SER A 138 23.99 1.11 19.63
N PHE A 139 23.31 0.76 18.55
CA PHE A 139 22.87 -0.59 18.22
C PHE A 139 23.78 -1.32 17.22
N ASP A 140 24.78 -0.66 16.64
CA ASP A 140 25.59 -1.25 15.55
C ASP A 140 26.20 -2.62 15.89
N THR A 141 26.78 -2.76 17.10
CA THR A 141 27.35 -4.03 17.54
C THR A 141 26.30 -5.13 17.63
N LEU A 142 25.14 -4.83 18.21
CA LEU A 142 24.05 -5.81 18.33
C LEU A 142 23.48 -6.16 16.95
N ALA A 143 23.30 -5.16 16.09
CA ALA A 143 22.83 -5.36 14.73
C ALA A 143 23.78 -6.29 13.93
N LEU A 144 25.10 -6.08 14.05
CA LEU A 144 26.10 -6.95 13.42
C LEU A 144 26.00 -8.38 13.94
N MET A 145 25.95 -8.57 15.27
CA MET A 145 25.81 -9.89 15.89
C MET A 145 24.55 -10.64 15.44
N ILE A 146 23.43 -9.91 15.22
CA ILE A 146 22.19 -10.48 14.71
C ILE A 146 22.35 -10.88 13.23
N GLN A 147 23.00 -10.05 12.42
CA GLN A 147 23.20 -10.29 10.98
C GLN A 147 24.17 -11.44 10.69
N GLU A 148 25.13 -11.70 11.57
CA GLU A 148 26.11 -12.80 11.45
C GLU A 148 25.52 -14.17 11.84
N ARG A 149 24.31 -14.23 12.37
CA ARG A 149 23.67 -15.50 12.73
C ARG A 149 23.37 -16.35 11.49
N PRO A 150 23.60 -17.67 11.56
CA PRO A 150 23.29 -18.59 10.45
C PRO A 150 21.80 -18.57 10.06
N ASP A 151 20.92 -18.33 11.04
CA ASP A 151 19.45 -18.30 10.89
C ASP A 151 18.89 -16.90 10.58
N PHE A 152 19.74 -15.90 10.30
CA PHE A 152 19.33 -14.51 10.09
C PHE A 152 18.19 -14.34 9.08
N LYS A 153 18.14 -15.17 8.03
CA LYS A 153 17.10 -15.09 6.99
C LYS A 153 15.72 -15.56 7.44
N THR A 154 15.66 -16.32 8.52
CA THR A 154 14.44 -16.97 9.03
C THR A 154 14.00 -16.42 10.38
N LEU A 155 14.75 -15.46 10.94
CA LEU A 155 14.42 -14.85 12.24
C LEU A 155 13.05 -14.19 12.21
N ASP A 156 12.32 -14.37 13.31
CA ASP A 156 11.06 -13.66 13.52
C ASP A 156 11.34 -12.21 13.95
N PRO A 157 10.67 -11.23 13.37
CA PRO A 157 10.80 -9.83 13.78
C PRO A 157 10.53 -9.60 15.27
N SER A 158 9.63 -10.37 15.88
CA SER A 158 9.28 -10.26 17.31
C SER A 158 10.44 -10.69 18.21
N ASP A 159 11.17 -11.75 17.84
CA ASP A 159 12.35 -12.21 18.62
C ASP A 159 13.48 -11.19 18.59
N ILE A 160 13.62 -10.50 17.47
CA ILE A 160 14.60 -9.43 17.32
C ILE A 160 14.20 -8.21 18.13
N LEU A 161 12.91 -7.86 18.12
CA LEU A 161 12.37 -6.74 18.90
C LEU A 161 12.66 -6.91 20.40
N GLU A 162 12.43 -8.10 20.95
CA GLU A 162 12.72 -8.38 22.37
C GLU A 162 14.19 -8.13 22.71
N ARG A 163 15.12 -8.59 21.87
CA ARG A 163 16.56 -8.37 22.06
C ARG A 163 16.93 -6.89 21.96
N LEU A 164 16.34 -6.17 21.00
CA LEU A 164 16.58 -4.74 20.82
C LEU A 164 16.05 -3.93 22.00
N ASN A 165 14.86 -4.26 22.51
CA ASN A 165 14.28 -3.61 23.70
C ASN A 165 15.14 -3.87 24.94
N THR A 166 15.64 -5.08 25.14
CA THR A 166 16.55 -5.41 26.23
C THR A 166 17.86 -4.59 26.14
N HIS A 167 18.40 -4.45 24.94
CA HIS A 167 19.61 -3.63 24.73
C HIS A 167 19.34 -2.16 24.95
N GLU A 168 18.21 -1.63 24.51
CA GLU A 168 17.79 -0.24 24.75
C GLU A 168 17.71 0.06 26.23
N PHE A 169 17.08 -0.84 26.99
CA PHE A 169 17.00 -0.72 28.45
C PHE A 169 18.39 -0.66 29.10
N GLN A 170 19.29 -1.56 28.73
CA GLN A 170 20.67 -1.55 29.23
C GLN A 170 21.43 -0.26 28.87
N LEU A 171 21.19 0.29 27.67
CA LEU A 171 21.76 1.58 27.28
C LEU A 171 21.21 2.74 28.13
N CYS A 172 19.92 2.71 28.48
CA CYS A 172 19.32 3.71 29.36
C CYS A 172 19.95 3.64 30.76
N GLU A 173 20.03 2.45 31.37
CA GLU A 173 20.70 2.28 32.68
C GLU A 173 22.16 2.80 32.67
N LYS A 174 22.92 2.46 31.63
CA LYS A 174 24.31 2.92 31.51
C LYS A 174 24.40 4.46 31.31
N ARG A 175 23.45 5.07 30.62
CA ARG A 175 23.40 6.53 30.47
C ARG A 175 23.09 7.22 31.81
N ASP A 176 22.24 6.62 32.64
CA ASP A 176 21.91 7.12 33.97
C ASP A 176 23.14 7.05 34.89
N ILE A 177 23.95 6.00 34.81
CA ILE A 177 25.15 5.82 35.64
C ILE A 177 26.33 6.64 35.11
N TYR A 178 26.60 6.66 33.83
CA TYR A 178 27.82 7.21 33.23
C TYR A 178 27.60 8.51 32.46
N GLY A 179 26.38 9.03 32.46
CA GLY A 179 25.99 10.28 31.82
C GLY A 179 25.45 10.14 30.39
N PRO A 180 24.78 11.19 29.88
CA PRO A 180 23.98 11.16 28.66
C PRO A 180 24.75 10.88 27.34
N ASN A 181 26.06 10.97 27.39
CA ASN A 181 26.93 10.72 26.22
C ASN A 181 27.47 9.28 26.14
N TYR A 182 27.08 8.40 27.07
CA TYR A 182 27.48 7.00 27.02
C TYR A 182 26.97 6.33 25.74
N GLY A 183 27.86 5.64 25.03
CA GLY A 183 27.54 4.94 23.76
C GLY A 183 27.48 5.84 22.53
N ARG A 184 27.67 7.16 22.66
CA ARG A 184 27.84 8.03 21.48
C ARG A 184 29.31 8.04 21.06
N THR A 185 29.56 7.76 19.77
CA THR A 185 30.93 7.82 19.20
C THR A 185 31.45 9.25 19.36
N ARG A 186 32.51 9.44 20.15
CA ARG A 186 33.23 10.72 20.20
C ARG A 186 34.00 10.84 18.89
N ALA A 187 33.60 11.76 18.02
CA ALA A 187 34.46 12.21 16.95
C ALA A 187 35.74 12.78 17.59
N LEU A 188 36.86 12.10 17.41
CA LEU A 188 38.18 12.59 17.80
C LEU A 188 38.43 13.85 16.95
N LYS A 189 38.28 15.03 17.56
CA LYS A 189 38.83 16.26 17.00
C LYS A 189 40.36 16.14 17.02
N ALA A 190 40.94 15.80 15.87
CA ALA A 190 42.36 15.95 15.67
C ALA A 190 42.72 17.45 15.86
N LYS A 191 43.42 17.77 16.94
CA LYS A 191 44.06 19.08 17.10
C LYS A 191 45.18 19.12 16.07
N VAL A 192 44.96 19.88 15.00
CA VAL A 192 46.07 20.29 14.13
C VAL A 192 46.91 21.25 14.96
N VAL A 193 48.08 20.76 15.40
CA VAL A 193 49.13 21.60 15.97
C VAL A 193 49.80 22.27 14.80
N SER A 194 49.47 23.52 14.53
CA SER A 194 50.25 24.37 13.61
C SER A 194 51.52 24.79 14.32
N SER A 195 52.63 24.32 13.77
CA SER A 195 53.99 24.85 14.06
C SER A 195 54.21 26.12 13.33
#